data_222eada641ac1b007ef93581f35defaa
#
_entry.id   222eada641ac1b007ef93581f35defaa
#
_cell.length_a   1.000
_cell.length_b   1.000
_cell.length_c   1.000
_cell.angle_alpha   90.00
_cell.angle_beta   90.00
_cell.angle_gamma   90.00
#
_symmetry.space_group_name_H-M   'P 1'
#
loop_
_entity.id
_entity.type
_entity.pdbx_description
1 polymer ?
#
loop_
_entity_poly.entity_id
_entity_poly.type
_entity_poly.pdbx_seq_one_letter_code
_entity_poly.pdbx_strand_id
1 'polypeptide(L)'
;MKRSIAYYHLPGLFEFYELYKVFLPLFRQHREYFYDWCDIGSVYGAPADCIWGGGRAGFGDDDAKKVLDLMKEYGISARLTFSNSLLREEHLLDKKCNALCKLFEEAGDTQSEGISNSNMQNKSMLTLNVQDENINKNTQNTSINGNKQNEGVKDSKNNNVKNKVIQNGVIIHSDLLLEYLKKNYPNLYFVSSTTKVLTNFQDFLKEVKREDFRYVVPDFHLNKSFEQLNTLTQTEKDKVEFLCNECCWFGCKDRKRCYETVSRKNLGENCPEHHC
;
A
#
# COMPACT_ATOMS: atom_id res chain seq x y z
N MET A 1 20.63 11.17 14.83
CA MET A 1 19.21 10.66 14.84
C MET A 1 19.04 9.78 13.62
N LYS A 2 18.60 8.52 13.81
CA LYS A 2 18.26 7.63 12.69
C LYS A 2 16.97 8.18 12.06
N ARG A 3 16.97 8.53 10.77
CA ARG A 3 15.78 9.01 10.07
C ARG A 3 14.75 7.90 9.97
N SER A 4 13.48 8.20 10.25
CA SER A 4 12.38 7.26 10.00
C SER A 4 12.21 7.06 8.50
N ILE A 5 11.88 5.84 8.08
CA ILE A 5 11.58 5.55 6.67
C ILE A 5 10.14 6.00 6.37
N ALA A 6 9.98 6.76 5.30
CA ALA A 6 8.69 7.10 4.74
C ALA A 6 8.35 6.09 3.62
N TYR A 7 7.23 5.40 3.78
CA TYR A 7 6.73 4.47 2.79
C TYR A 7 5.76 5.14 1.85
N TYR A 8 6.03 5.04 0.55
CA TYR A 8 5.15 5.52 -0.50
C TYR A 8 4.25 4.37 -0.98
N HIS A 9 2.96 4.66 -1.06
CA HIS A 9 1.95 3.76 -1.59
C HIS A 9 1.52 4.29 -2.97
N LEU A 10 1.78 3.50 -4.01
CA LEU A 10 1.66 3.95 -5.40
C LEU A 10 0.34 3.46 -6.01
N PRO A 11 -0.36 4.30 -6.80
CA PRO A 11 -1.63 3.93 -7.44
C PRO A 11 -1.41 3.10 -8.70
N GLY A 12 -2.50 2.53 -9.25
CA GLY A 12 -2.52 1.93 -10.58
C GLY A 12 -1.95 0.51 -10.64
N LEU A 13 -2.28 -0.31 -9.64
CA LEU A 13 -1.80 -1.70 -9.55
C LEU A 13 -2.05 -2.51 -10.84
N PHE A 14 -3.20 -2.32 -11.49
CA PHE A 14 -3.57 -2.99 -12.72
C PHE A 14 -3.31 -2.11 -13.95
N GLU A 15 -3.53 -0.80 -13.82
CA GLU A 15 -3.46 0.17 -14.92
C GLU A 15 -2.03 0.43 -15.37
N PHE A 16 -1.06 0.41 -14.44
CA PHE A 16 0.32 0.80 -14.70
C PHE A 16 1.30 -0.38 -14.60
N TYR A 17 0.83 -1.59 -14.88
CA TYR A 17 1.65 -2.79 -14.82
C TYR A 17 2.95 -2.66 -15.64
N GLU A 18 2.85 -2.22 -16.90
CA GLU A 18 4.02 -2.04 -17.76
C GLU A 18 4.98 -0.95 -17.25
N LEU A 19 4.45 0.11 -16.63
CA LEU A 19 5.29 1.11 -15.96
C LEU A 19 6.06 0.48 -14.78
N TYR A 20 5.40 -0.31 -13.95
CA TYR A 20 6.03 -0.93 -12.79
C TYR A 20 7.09 -1.96 -13.16
N LYS A 21 6.95 -2.67 -14.27
CA LYS A 21 7.98 -3.57 -14.81
C LYS A 21 9.30 -2.85 -15.11
N VAL A 22 9.24 -1.58 -15.46
CA VAL A 22 10.41 -0.74 -15.72
C VAL A 22 10.85 0.01 -14.46
N PHE A 23 9.90 0.61 -13.74
CA PHE A 23 10.19 1.48 -12.61
C PHE A 23 10.79 0.73 -11.40
N LEU A 24 10.25 -0.44 -11.05
CA LEU A 24 10.71 -1.17 -9.86
C LEU A 24 12.16 -1.65 -9.96
N PRO A 25 12.62 -2.22 -11.10
CA PRO A 25 14.04 -2.50 -11.29
C PRO A 25 14.90 -1.23 -11.18
N LEU A 26 14.51 -0.14 -11.84
CA LEU A 26 15.26 1.13 -11.77
C LEU A 26 15.33 1.67 -10.35
N PHE A 27 14.23 1.66 -9.60
CA PHE A 27 14.21 2.07 -8.21
C PHE A 27 15.18 1.27 -7.34
N ARG A 28 15.33 -0.04 -7.58
CA ARG A 28 16.27 -0.89 -6.86
C ARG A 28 17.71 -0.70 -7.27
N GLN A 29 17.97 -0.59 -8.59
CA GLN A 29 19.31 -0.51 -9.14
C GLN A 29 19.94 0.86 -8.94
N HIS A 30 19.13 1.90 -8.83
CA HIS A 30 19.55 3.29 -8.81
C HIS A 30 19.09 4.02 -7.54
N ARG A 31 19.33 3.37 -6.39
CA ARG A 31 18.97 3.94 -5.08
C ARG A 31 19.64 5.28 -4.80
N GLU A 32 20.78 5.56 -5.43
CA GLU A 32 21.53 6.81 -5.34
C GLU A 32 20.75 8.03 -5.80
N TYR A 33 19.70 7.86 -6.62
CA TYR A 33 18.79 8.94 -7.05
C TYR A 33 17.61 9.17 -6.12
N PHE A 34 17.47 8.35 -5.09
CA PHE A 34 16.37 8.44 -4.13
C PHE A 34 16.91 8.66 -2.72
N TYR A 35 16.16 9.36 -1.91
CA TYR A 35 16.53 9.55 -0.51
C TYR A 35 16.58 8.19 0.21
N ASP A 36 17.55 8.04 1.12
CA ASP A 36 17.75 6.85 1.96
C ASP A 36 16.56 6.53 2.87
N TRP A 37 15.76 7.56 3.20
CA TRP A 37 14.54 7.45 4.01
C TRP A 37 13.27 7.16 3.19
N CYS A 38 13.36 7.05 1.87
CA CYS A 38 12.22 6.81 0.97
C CYS A 38 12.16 5.35 0.54
N ASP A 39 11.01 4.69 0.71
CA ASP A 39 10.80 3.33 0.22
C ASP A 39 9.37 3.13 -0.31
N ILE A 40 9.15 2.06 -1.07
CA ILE A 40 7.84 1.68 -1.59
C ILE A 40 7.21 0.66 -0.64
N GLY A 41 6.07 1.02 -0.05
CA GLY A 41 5.34 0.17 0.88
C GLY A 41 4.34 -0.76 0.19
N SER A 42 3.63 -0.24 -0.80
CA SER A 42 2.64 -1.01 -1.58
C SER A 42 2.33 -0.36 -2.91
N VAL A 43 1.69 -1.14 -3.79
CA VAL A 43 0.99 -0.63 -4.97
C VAL A 43 -0.49 -1.00 -4.83
N TYR A 44 -1.40 -0.06 -5.16
CA TYR A 44 -2.84 -0.27 -4.97
C TYR A 44 -3.63 0.04 -6.23
N GLY A 45 -4.79 -0.62 -6.37
CA GLY A 45 -5.71 -0.39 -7.48
C GLY A 45 -6.91 -1.33 -7.42
N ALA A 46 -7.87 -1.12 -8.32
CA ALA A 46 -8.98 -2.02 -8.55
C ALA A 46 -8.99 -2.42 -10.03
N PRO A 47 -9.32 -3.67 -10.35
CA PRO A 47 -9.52 -4.06 -11.74
C PRO A 47 -10.76 -3.37 -12.30
N ALA A 48 -10.82 -3.26 -13.63
CA ALA A 48 -12.00 -2.78 -14.31
C ALA A 48 -13.22 -3.64 -13.94
N ASP A 49 -14.40 -3.03 -13.97
CA ASP A 49 -15.69 -3.69 -13.74
C ASP A 49 -15.84 -4.41 -12.38
N CYS A 50 -15.13 -3.94 -11.35
CA CYS A 50 -15.28 -4.47 -10.01
C CYS A 50 -16.37 -3.69 -9.24
N ILE A 51 -17.48 -4.38 -8.87
CA ILE A 51 -18.58 -3.73 -8.16
C ILE A 51 -18.22 -3.25 -6.75
N TRP A 52 -17.16 -3.83 -6.13
CA TRP A 52 -16.64 -3.34 -4.85
C TRP A 52 -15.70 -2.16 -5.01
N GLY A 53 -15.25 -1.88 -6.23
CA GLY A 53 -14.45 -0.69 -6.53
C GLY A 53 -15.24 0.58 -6.29
N GLY A 54 -14.60 1.61 -5.81
CA GLY A 54 -15.18 2.94 -5.56
C GLY A 54 -14.27 4.06 -6.05
N GLY A 55 -13.16 3.67 -6.67
CA GLY A 55 -12.21 4.57 -7.30
C GLY A 55 -12.64 4.96 -8.72
N ARG A 56 -11.92 5.88 -9.30
CA ARG A 56 -12.05 6.22 -10.72
C ARG A 56 -11.76 4.97 -11.54
N ALA A 57 -12.55 4.74 -12.60
CA ALA A 57 -12.51 3.54 -13.41
C ALA A 57 -11.06 3.10 -13.71
N GLY A 58 -10.76 1.86 -13.35
CA GLY A 58 -9.51 1.23 -13.73
C GLY A 58 -9.52 0.99 -15.24
N PHE A 59 -8.41 1.30 -15.89
CA PHE A 59 -8.16 0.92 -17.27
C PHE A 59 -7.22 -0.28 -17.21
N GLY A 60 -7.62 -1.37 -17.80
CA GLY A 60 -6.77 -2.54 -17.99
C GLY A 60 -7.24 -3.77 -17.23
N ASP A 61 -7.35 -4.85 -17.97
CA ASP A 61 -7.61 -6.20 -17.47
C ASP A 61 -6.31 -7.00 -17.38
N ASP A 62 -5.25 -6.39 -16.85
CA ASP A 62 -4.04 -7.17 -16.66
C ASP A 62 -4.30 -8.31 -15.69
N ASP A 63 -3.76 -9.46 -16.06
CA ASP A 63 -3.86 -10.69 -15.28
C ASP A 63 -3.40 -10.42 -13.83
N ALA A 64 -4.33 -10.50 -12.90
CA ALA A 64 -4.07 -10.25 -11.49
C ALA A 64 -2.91 -11.09 -10.94
N LYS A 65 -2.70 -12.29 -11.48
CA LYS A 65 -1.58 -13.15 -11.12
C LYS A 65 -0.24 -12.54 -11.54
N LYS A 66 -0.12 -12.04 -12.76
CA LYS A 66 1.12 -11.38 -13.23
C LYS A 66 1.46 -10.16 -12.38
N VAL A 67 0.44 -9.39 -12.02
CA VAL A 67 0.60 -8.22 -11.16
C VAL A 67 1.12 -8.63 -9.77
N LEU A 68 0.55 -9.67 -9.19
CA LEU A 68 0.99 -10.19 -7.89
C LEU A 68 2.39 -10.80 -7.94
N ASP A 69 2.72 -11.54 -9.01
CA ASP A 69 4.05 -12.11 -9.20
C ASP A 69 5.12 -11.00 -9.26
N LEU A 70 4.84 -9.90 -9.98
CA LEU A 70 5.71 -8.73 -10.02
C LEU A 70 5.86 -8.10 -8.63
N MET A 71 4.77 -7.88 -7.90
CA MET A 71 4.83 -7.29 -6.55
C MET A 71 5.64 -8.18 -5.60
N LYS A 72 5.45 -9.49 -5.68
CA LYS A 72 6.18 -10.48 -4.88
C LYS A 72 7.67 -10.49 -5.20
N GLU A 73 8.06 -10.44 -6.47
CA GLU A 73 9.47 -10.35 -6.90
C GLU A 73 10.17 -9.15 -6.25
N TYR A 74 9.47 -8.02 -6.10
CA TYR A 74 10.03 -6.81 -5.52
C TYR A 74 9.78 -6.66 -4.01
N GLY A 75 9.15 -7.62 -3.35
CA GLY A 75 8.87 -7.56 -1.91
C GLY A 75 7.91 -6.44 -1.53
N ILE A 76 6.97 -6.11 -2.44
CA ILE A 76 6.01 -5.00 -2.31
C ILE A 76 4.61 -5.57 -2.09
N SER A 77 3.88 -5.02 -1.11
CA SER A 77 2.48 -5.39 -0.86
C SER A 77 1.58 -4.90 -1.99
N ALA A 78 0.69 -5.77 -2.46
CA ALA A 78 -0.41 -5.39 -3.34
C ALA A 78 -1.68 -5.10 -2.54
N ARG A 79 -2.43 -4.04 -2.91
CA ARG A 79 -3.69 -3.68 -2.25
C ARG A 79 -4.82 -3.56 -3.26
N LEU A 80 -5.93 -4.26 -3.01
CA LEU A 80 -7.18 -4.04 -3.74
C LEU A 80 -7.87 -2.76 -3.24
N THR A 81 -8.42 -1.96 -4.14
CA THR A 81 -9.20 -0.78 -3.78
C THR A 81 -10.68 -1.09 -3.87
N PHE A 82 -11.28 -1.53 -2.76
CA PHE A 82 -12.68 -1.89 -2.62
C PHE A 82 -13.44 -0.81 -1.83
N SER A 83 -13.47 0.38 -2.42
CA SER A 83 -13.94 1.60 -1.76
C SER A 83 -15.36 2.00 -2.15
N ASN A 84 -16.17 1.09 -2.70
CA ASN A 84 -17.58 1.37 -2.99
C ASN A 84 -18.32 1.68 -1.68
N SER A 85 -18.99 2.84 -1.63
CA SER A 85 -19.67 3.35 -0.43
C SER A 85 -21.11 2.87 -0.29
N LEU A 86 -21.65 2.19 -1.30
CA LEU A 86 -23.08 1.86 -1.42
C LEU A 86 -23.34 0.35 -1.46
N LEU A 87 -22.41 -0.45 -0.97
CA LEU A 87 -22.54 -1.89 -0.94
C LEU A 87 -23.66 -2.33 0.00
N ARG A 88 -24.39 -3.36 -0.43
CA ARG A 88 -25.41 -4.09 0.31
C ARG A 88 -25.04 -5.57 0.39
N GLU A 89 -25.77 -6.35 1.18
CA GLU A 89 -25.47 -7.77 1.42
C GLU A 89 -25.42 -8.61 0.14
N GLU A 90 -26.33 -8.35 -0.82
CA GLU A 90 -26.36 -9.05 -2.11
C GLU A 90 -25.07 -8.86 -2.91
N HIS A 91 -24.38 -7.73 -2.76
CA HIS A 91 -23.14 -7.44 -3.45
C HIS A 91 -21.94 -8.20 -2.89
N LEU A 92 -22.02 -8.70 -1.64
CA LEU A 92 -20.92 -9.45 -1.01
C LEU A 92 -20.66 -10.80 -1.70
N LEU A 93 -21.63 -11.33 -2.42
CA LEU A 93 -21.54 -12.63 -3.10
C LEU A 93 -20.95 -12.53 -4.52
N ASP A 94 -20.42 -11.36 -4.91
CA ASP A 94 -19.82 -11.18 -6.23
C ASP A 94 -18.63 -12.12 -6.42
N LYS A 95 -18.72 -12.97 -7.46
CA LYS A 95 -17.73 -14.02 -7.70
C LYS A 95 -16.37 -13.48 -8.11
N LYS A 96 -16.33 -12.41 -8.91
CA LYS A 96 -15.07 -11.80 -9.39
C LYS A 96 -14.30 -11.18 -8.23
N CYS A 97 -14.98 -10.38 -7.41
CA CYS A 97 -14.38 -9.72 -6.26
C CYS A 97 -13.89 -10.72 -5.21
N ASN A 98 -14.66 -11.78 -4.94
CA ASN A 98 -14.25 -12.86 -4.02
C ASN A 98 -13.05 -13.66 -4.56
N ALA A 99 -13.03 -13.97 -5.86
CA ALA A 99 -11.88 -14.65 -6.47
C ALA A 99 -10.59 -13.81 -6.37
N LEU A 100 -10.69 -12.49 -6.52
CA LEU A 100 -9.57 -11.58 -6.32
C LEU A 100 -9.08 -11.58 -4.88
N CYS A 101 -9.98 -11.49 -3.90
CA CYS A 101 -9.58 -11.56 -2.48
C CYS A 101 -8.82 -12.86 -2.16
N LYS A 102 -9.35 -13.98 -2.64
CA LYS A 102 -8.71 -15.28 -2.46
C LYS A 102 -7.31 -15.29 -3.09
N LEU A 103 -7.18 -14.83 -4.33
CA LEU A 103 -5.89 -14.77 -5.03
C LEU A 103 -4.88 -13.89 -4.29
N PHE A 104 -5.31 -12.71 -3.79
CA PHE A 104 -4.45 -11.78 -3.05
C PHE A 104 -4.04 -12.33 -1.68
N GLU A 105 -4.94 -13.04 -1.00
CA GLU A 105 -4.63 -13.71 0.26
C GLU A 105 -3.62 -14.83 0.06
N GLU A 106 -3.82 -15.70 -0.94
CA GLU A 106 -2.94 -16.83 -1.25
C GLU A 106 -1.55 -16.40 -1.78
N ALA A 107 -1.48 -15.25 -2.46
CA ALA A 107 -0.21 -14.71 -2.94
C ALA A 107 0.64 -14.05 -1.84
N GLY A 108 0.03 -13.72 -0.68
CA GLY A 108 0.75 -13.31 0.51
C GLY A 108 1.53 -14.49 1.11
N ASP A 109 2.59 -14.20 1.84
CA ASP A 109 3.30 -15.22 2.58
C ASP A 109 2.43 -15.67 3.77
N THR A 110 1.89 -16.88 3.69
CA THR A 110 1.22 -17.51 4.84
C THR A 110 2.26 -17.75 5.92
N GLN A 111 2.03 -17.23 7.11
CA GLN A 111 2.75 -17.72 8.29
C GLN A 111 2.37 -19.21 8.43
N SER A 112 3.34 -20.08 8.16
CA SER A 112 3.16 -21.53 8.35
C SER A 112 2.64 -21.79 9.74
N GLU A 113 1.55 -22.54 9.82
CA GLU A 113 0.92 -23.07 11.03
C GLU A 113 1.97 -23.60 12.00
N GLY A 114 2.04 -23.02 13.18
CA GLY A 114 2.91 -23.52 14.24
C GLY A 114 3.14 -22.55 15.39
N ILE A 115 2.12 -21.82 15.86
CA ILE A 115 2.16 -21.27 17.23
C ILE A 115 0.71 -21.25 17.76
N SER A 116 0.45 -22.17 18.69
CA SER A 116 -0.73 -22.21 19.53
C SER A 116 -1.00 -20.85 20.20
N ASN A 117 -2.29 -20.50 20.23
CA ASN A 117 -2.85 -19.36 20.96
C ASN A 117 -2.23 -19.17 22.36
N SER A 118 -1.31 -18.22 22.48
CA SER A 118 -1.10 -17.46 23.72
C SER A 118 -0.19 -16.26 23.40
N ASN A 119 -0.70 -15.07 23.68
CA ASN A 119 -0.03 -13.76 23.59
C ASN A 119 -0.08 -12.99 22.26
N MET A 120 -1.28 -12.52 21.91
CA MET A 120 -1.42 -11.29 21.14
C MET A 120 -1.22 -10.10 22.09
N GLN A 121 0.03 -9.81 22.42
CA GLN A 121 0.44 -8.50 22.93
C GLN A 121 1.73 -8.10 22.24
N ASN A 122 1.65 -6.97 21.54
CA ASN A 122 2.75 -6.11 21.11
C ASN A 122 3.93 -6.76 20.37
N LYS A 123 3.89 -6.76 19.05
CA LYS A 123 5.11 -6.65 18.24
C LYS A 123 4.95 -5.52 17.21
N SER A 124 5.04 -4.30 17.74
CA SER A 124 5.45 -3.15 16.96
C SER A 124 6.93 -3.28 16.62
N MET A 125 7.26 -2.97 15.38
CA MET A 125 8.59 -2.61 14.90
C MET A 125 9.74 -3.60 15.12
N LEU A 126 10.09 -4.32 14.09
CA LEU A 126 11.43 -4.90 13.94
C LEU A 126 12.45 -3.77 13.69
N THR A 127 13.13 -3.40 14.76
CA THR A 127 14.34 -2.57 14.73
C THR A 127 15.45 -3.35 14.03
N LEU A 128 15.93 -2.86 12.91
CA LEU A 128 17.12 -3.37 12.26
C LEU A 128 18.35 -2.96 13.08
N ASN A 129 18.90 -3.88 13.85
CA ASN A 129 20.23 -3.73 14.42
C ASN A 129 21.28 -4.00 13.33
N VAL A 130 21.90 -2.94 12.86
CA VAL A 130 23.17 -3.02 12.12
C VAL A 130 24.28 -2.85 13.14
N GLN A 131 25.05 -3.89 13.36
CA GLN A 131 26.31 -3.80 14.12
C GLN A 131 27.38 -3.21 13.19
N ASP A 132 27.95 -2.10 13.62
CA ASP A 132 29.11 -1.48 13.01
C ASP A 132 30.35 -2.35 13.26
N GLU A 133 30.96 -2.86 12.22
CA GLU A 133 32.34 -3.31 12.28
C GLU A 133 33.27 -2.21 11.77
N ASN A 134 34.25 -1.89 12.62
CA ASN A 134 35.31 -0.91 12.45
C ASN A 134 36.05 -1.02 11.12
N ILE A 135 36.17 0.09 10.42
CA ILE A 135 37.22 0.24 9.39
C ILE A 135 38.30 1.21 9.90
N ASN A 136 39.44 0.62 10.15
CA ASN A 136 40.66 1.32 10.45
C ASN A 136 41.24 1.99 9.19
N LYS A 137 41.59 3.25 9.33
CA LYS A 137 42.32 4.02 8.33
C LYS A 137 43.76 3.52 8.21
N ASN A 138 44.24 3.30 7.01
CA ASN A 138 45.62 3.59 6.67
C ASN A 138 45.76 3.98 5.21
N THR A 139 46.24 5.20 5.04
CA THR A 139 46.64 5.87 3.81
C THR A 139 48.04 5.37 3.43
N GLN A 140 48.27 5.00 2.17
CA GLN A 140 49.54 5.33 1.49
C GLN A 140 49.44 5.13 -0.03
N ASN A 141 49.99 6.12 -0.73
CA ASN A 141 50.16 6.28 -2.17
C ASN A 141 51.00 5.18 -2.82
N THR A 142 50.77 4.81 -4.08
CA THR A 142 51.71 5.02 -5.21
C THR A 142 51.22 4.39 -6.53
N SER A 143 51.25 5.21 -7.58
CA SER A 143 51.68 5.01 -8.99
C SER A 143 51.17 3.85 -9.86
N ILE A 144 50.42 4.26 -10.87
CA ILE A 144 50.40 3.96 -12.32
C ILE A 144 51.25 2.75 -12.80
N ASN A 145 50.57 1.73 -13.41
CA ASN A 145 50.92 1.28 -14.77
C ASN A 145 49.81 0.33 -15.31
N GLY A 146 49.48 0.49 -16.57
CA GLY A 146 48.44 -0.24 -17.25
C GLY A 146 48.80 -1.66 -17.64
N ASN A 147 47.78 -2.51 -17.75
CA ASN A 147 47.68 -3.49 -18.83
C ASN A 147 46.24 -4.00 -18.92
N LYS A 148 45.74 -4.01 -20.17
CA LYS A 148 44.48 -4.64 -20.56
C LYS A 148 44.52 -6.14 -20.38
N GLN A 149 43.57 -6.76 -19.72
CA GLN A 149 43.08 -8.08 -20.09
C GLN A 149 41.59 -8.20 -19.68
N ASN A 150 40.78 -8.70 -20.62
CA ASN A 150 39.39 -9.05 -20.48
C ASN A 150 39.22 -10.16 -19.43
N GLU A 151 38.43 -9.91 -18.40
CA GLU A 151 37.88 -11.00 -17.58
C GLU A 151 36.42 -10.70 -17.29
N GLY A 152 35.62 -11.77 -17.44
CA GLY A 152 34.18 -11.76 -17.44
C GLY A 152 33.53 -11.15 -16.20
N VAL A 153 32.43 -10.46 -16.45
CA VAL A 153 31.50 -9.98 -15.44
C VAL A 153 30.94 -11.20 -14.71
N LYS A 154 31.46 -11.47 -13.52
CA LYS A 154 30.78 -12.37 -12.57
C LYS A 154 29.64 -11.61 -11.95
N ASP A 155 28.42 -12.00 -12.30
CA ASP A 155 27.20 -11.63 -11.59
C ASP A 155 27.36 -11.97 -10.10
N SER A 156 27.75 -11.00 -9.31
CA SER A 156 27.63 -11.08 -7.85
C SER A 156 26.16 -10.87 -7.50
N LYS A 157 25.37 -11.96 -7.52
CA LYS A 157 24.05 -12.02 -6.89
C LYS A 157 24.23 -11.74 -5.39
N ASN A 158 24.06 -10.50 -5.01
CA ASN A 158 24.00 -10.11 -3.61
C ASN A 158 22.63 -10.54 -3.04
N ASN A 159 22.51 -11.84 -2.71
CA ASN A 159 21.34 -12.46 -2.10
C ASN A 159 21.28 -12.13 -0.60
N ASN A 160 21.01 -10.88 -0.25
CA ASN A 160 20.58 -10.48 1.09
C ASN A 160 19.16 -9.90 1.06
N VAL A 161 18.25 -10.54 0.35
CA VAL A 161 16.81 -10.33 0.58
C VAL A 161 16.46 -11.13 1.83
N LYS A 162 16.54 -10.51 3.01
CA LYS A 162 15.88 -11.05 4.20
C LYS A 162 14.43 -11.32 3.81
N ASN A 163 13.96 -12.54 4.01
CA ASN A 163 12.59 -12.96 3.75
C ASN A 163 11.62 -12.06 4.53
N LYS A 164 11.23 -10.93 3.93
CA LYS A 164 10.21 -10.06 4.47
C LYS A 164 8.87 -10.72 4.15
N VAL A 165 8.17 -11.18 5.17
CA VAL A 165 6.80 -11.68 5.01
C VAL A 165 5.96 -10.59 4.36
N ILE A 166 5.48 -10.86 3.14
CA ILE A 166 4.63 -9.94 2.38
C ILE A 166 3.20 -10.30 2.68
N GLN A 167 2.46 -9.36 3.24
CA GLN A 167 1.02 -9.47 3.40
C GLN A 167 0.36 -8.50 2.42
N ASN A 168 -0.63 -8.97 1.66
CA ASN A 168 -1.45 -8.15 0.78
C ASN A 168 -2.64 -7.55 1.55
N GLY A 169 -3.26 -6.51 1.00
CA GLY A 169 -4.30 -5.80 1.72
C GLY A 169 -5.45 -5.31 0.85
N VAL A 170 -6.42 -4.70 1.52
CA VAL A 170 -7.62 -4.12 0.88
C VAL A 170 -7.87 -2.73 1.46
N ILE A 171 -8.10 -1.76 0.59
CA ILE A 171 -8.54 -0.41 0.96
C ILE A 171 -10.07 -0.42 0.94
N ILE A 172 -10.72 -0.10 2.06
CA ILE A 172 -12.15 -0.33 2.28
C ILE A 172 -12.87 0.94 2.73
N HIS A 173 -14.07 1.17 2.19
CA HIS A 173 -15.02 2.16 2.66
C HIS A 173 -16.09 1.55 3.58
N SER A 174 -16.72 0.46 3.14
CA SER A 174 -17.90 -0.15 3.76
C SER A 174 -17.52 -1.02 4.96
N ASP A 175 -18.09 -0.75 6.13
CA ASP A 175 -17.92 -1.62 7.30
C ASP A 175 -18.60 -2.99 7.09
N LEU A 176 -19.69 -3.04 6.31
CA LEU A 176 -20.31 -4.30 5.91
C LEU A 176 -19.33 -5.20 5.14
N LEU A 177 -18.61 -4.62 4.17
CA LEU A 177 -17.57 -5.35 3.43
C LEU A 177 -16.38 -5.72 4.34
N LEU A 178 -15.98 -4.85 5.25
CA LEU A 178 -14.89 -5.11 6.20
C LEU A 178 -15.17 -6.35 7.03
N GLU A 179 -16.34 -6.43 7.66
CA GLU A 179 -16.72 -7.60 8.49
C GLU A 179 -16.82 -8.88 7.66
N TYR A 180 -17.31 -8.78 6.42
CA TYR A 180 -17.32 -9.91 5.50
C TYR A 180 -15.90 -10.41 5.18
N LEU A 181 -14.98 -9.50 4.85
CA LEU A 181 -13.61 -9.85 4.48
C LEU A 181 -12.79 -10.36 5.66
N LYS A 182 -12.94 -9.79 6.85
CA LYS A 182 -12.30 -10.29 8.07
C LYS A 182 -12.64 -11.75 8.34
N LYS A 183 -13.89 -12.13 8.08
CA LYS A 183 -14.37 -13.49 8.29
C LYS A 183 -13.88 -14.47 7.23
N ASN A 184 -13.84 -14.05 5.95
CA ASN A 184 -13.61 -14.96 4.84
C ASN A 184 -12.15 -14.93 4.33
N TYR A 185 -11.40 -13.84 4.59
CA TYR A 185 -10.03 -13.62 4.13
C TYR A 185 -9.17 -12.99 5.25
N PRO A 186 -8.95 -13.75 6.35
CA PRO A 186 -8.33 -13.21 7.58
C PRO A 186 -6.85 -12.85 7.43
N ASN A 187 -6.18 -13.36 6.39
CA ASN A 187 -4.76 -13.05 6.15
C ASN A 187 -4.55 -11.75 5.35
N LEU A 188 -5.62 -11.10 4.89
CA LEU A 188 -5.52 -9.77 4.31
C LEU A 188 -5.49 -8.71 5.42
N TYR A 189 -4.71 -7.64 5.22
CA TYR A 189 -4.84 -6.47 6.09
C TYR A 189 -5.73 -5.41 5.46
N PHE A 190 -6.26 -4.50 6.29
CA PHE A 190 -7.23 -3.51 5.85
C PHE A 190 -6.71 -2.10 6.04
N VAL A 191 -7.13 -1.23 5.11
CA VAL A 191 -6.83 0.21 5.10
C VAL A 191 -8.16 0.96 5.00
N SER A 192 -8.39 1.91 5.91
CA SER A 192 -9.57 2.78 5.82
C SER A 192 -9.41 3.77 4.69
N SER A 193 -10.39 3.79 3.78
CA SER A 193 -10.33 4.57 2.53
C SER A 193 -10.58 6.06 2.76
N THR A 194 -9.84 6.91 2.03
CA THR A 194 -10.12 8.36 1.93
C THR A 194 -11.51 8.67 1.39
N THR A 195 -12.17 7.71 0.71
CA THR A 195 -13.55 7.89 0.22
C THR A 195 -14.58 8.06 1.34
N LYS A 196 -14.22 7.73 2.58
CA LYS A 196 -15.03 8.05 3.78
C LYS A 196 -15.15 9.55 4.02
N VAL A 197 -14.25 10.36 3.42
CA VAL A 197 -14.24 11.83 3.49
C VAL A 197 -14.27 12.32 4.95
N LEU A 198 -13.34 11.80 5.76
CA LEU A 198 -13.22 12.16 7.18
C LEU A 198 -12.53 13.52 7.30
N THR A 199 -13.29 14.60 7.14
CA THR A 199 -12.82 15.99 7.21
C THR A 199 -12.73 16.51 8.65
N ASN A 200 -13.48 15.90 9.57
CA ASN A 200 -13.44 16.24 11.00
C ASN A 200 -12.34 15.45 11.71
N PHE A 201 -11.45 16.14 12.45
CA PHE A 201 -10.34 15.48 13.12
C PHE A 201 -10.77 14.44 14.16
N GLN A 202 -11.86 14.69 14.89
CA GLN A 202 -12.33 13.74 15.91
C GLN A 202 -12.87 12.45 15.29
N ASP A 203 -13.54 12.52 14.13
CA ASP A 203 -14.01 11.34 13.42
C ASP A 203 -12.84 10.59 12.80
N PHE A 204 -11.85 11.30 12.26
CA PHE A 204 -10.60 10.72 11.83
C PHE A 204 -9.86 10.01 12.98
N LEU A 205 -9.76 10.63 14.16
CA LEU A 205 -9.12 10.05 15.34
C LEU A 205 -9.84 8.77 15.80
N LYS A 206 -11.17 8.73 15.77
CA LYS A 206 -11.94 7.51 16.05
C LYS A 206 -11.58 6.40 15.09
N GLU A 207 -11.44 6.71 13.81
CA GLU A 207 -11.08 5.73 12.79
C GLU A 207 -9.64 5.22 12.98
N VAL A 208 -8.68 6.08 13.32
CA VAL A 208 -7.28 5.71 13.62
C VAL A 208 -7.19 4.75 14.81
N LYS A 209 -8.08 4.90 15.81
CA LYS A 209 -8.11 4.05 17.00
C LYS A 209 -8.73 2.66 16.75
N ARG A 210 -9.39 2.44 15.62
CA ARG A 210 -9.91 1.10 15.28
C ARG A 210 -8.76 0.12 15.07
N GLU A 211 -8.86 -1.05 15.66
CA GLU A 211 -7.87 -2.12 15.51
C GLU A 211 -7.98 -2.84 14.17
N ASP A 212 -9.13 -2.71 13.49
CA ASP A 212 -9.38 -3.31 12.20
C ASP A 212 -8.40 -2.85 11.10
N PHE A 213 -7.90 -1.63 11.22
CA PHE A 213 -7.12 -1.00 10.16
C PHE A 213 -5.63 -0.94 10.50
N ARG A 214 -4.82 -1.41 9.56
CA ARG A 214 -3.37 -1.18 9.58
C ARG A 214 -3.04 0.27 9.30
N TYR A 215 -3.76 0.88 8.32
CA TYR A 215 -3.60 2.28 7.96
C TYR A 215 -4.96 2.94 7.80
N VAL A 216 -4.99 4.26 8.00
CA VAL A 216 -6.17 5.11 7.84
C VAL A 216 -5.78 6.29 6.97
N VAL A 217 -6.50 6.49 5.87
CA VAL A 217 -6.27 7.60 4.94
C VAL A 217 -7.25 8.73 5.25
N PRO A 218 -6.80 9.84 5.86
CA PRO A 218 -7.66 10.99 6.12
C PRO A 218 -8.15 11.62 4.82
N ASP A 219 -9.16 12.47 4.92
CA ASP A 219 -9.43 13.41 3.86
C ASP A 219 -8.26 14.41 3.73
N PHE A 220 -7.89 14.76 2.50
CA PHE A 220 -6.71 15.59 2.24
C PHE A 220 -6.78 17.00 2.86
N HIS A 221 -7.97 17.48 3.25
CA HIS A 221 -8.11 18.73 4.02
C HIS A 221 -7.39 18.67 5.37
N LEU A 222 -7.25 17.49 5.97
CA LEU A 222 -6.53 17.29 7.21
C LEU A 222 -5.00 17.25 7.06
N ASN A 223 -4.46 17.13 5.85
CA ASN A 223 -3.03 17.02 5.62
C ASN A 223 -2.21 18.20 6.17
N LYS A 224 -2.83 19.37 6.33
CA LYS A 224 -2.19 20.58 6.86
C LYS A 224 -2.62 20.93 8.29
N SER A 225 -3.40 20.08 8.94
CA SER A 225 -3.85 20.26 10.32
C SER A 225 -2.76 19.89 11.33
N PHE A 226 -1.58 20.49 11.20
CA PHE A 226 -0.37 20.10 11.94
C PHE A 226 -0.54 20.14 13.46
N GLU A 227 -1.25 21.13 14.00
CA GLU A 227 -1.51 21.23 15.44
C GLU A 227 -2.26 19.99 15.94
N GLN A 228 -3.33 19.59 15.25
CA GLN A 228 -4.12 18.43 15.61
C GLN A 228 -3.35 17.12 15.36
N LEU A 229 -2.67 16.99 14.21
CA LEU A 229 -1.87 15.81 13.88
C LEU A 229 -0.72 15.59 14.89
N ASN A 230 -0.17 16.66 15.45
CA ASN A 230 0.87 16.56 16.47
C ASN A 230 0.37 16.01 17.81
N THR A 231 -0.95 16.03 18.07
CA THR A 231 -1.53 15.43 19.28
C THR A 231 -1.59 13.90 19.23
N LEU A 232 -1.45 13.31 18.03
CA LEU A 232 -1.42 11.87 17.87
C LEU A 232 -0.18 11.26 18.55
N THR A 233 -0.36 10.13 19.21
CA THR A 233 0.74 9.28 19.67
C THR A 233 1.56 8.76 18.50
N GLN A 234 2.78 8.27 18.74
CA GLN A 234 3.60 7.70 17.67
C GLN A 234 2.90 6.51 17.00
N THR A 235 2.28 5.63 17.78
CA THR A 235 1.53 4.47 17.24
C THR A 235 0.36 4.91 16.36
N GLU A 236 -0.34 5.99 16.73
CA GLU A 236 -1.41 6.54 15.89
C GLU A 236 -0.84 7.18 14.61
N LYS A 237 0.27 7.92 14.71
CA LYS A 237 0.96 8.50 13.54
C LYS A 237 1.41 7.42 12.55
N ASP A 238 1.91 6.29 13.04
CA ASP A 238 2.38 5.18 12.21
C ASP A 238 1.24 4.51 11.41
N LYS A 239 -0.02 4.74 11.81
CA LYS A 239 -1.22 4.28 11.09
C LYS A 239 -1.72 5.27 10.04
N VAL A 240 -1.23 6.52 10.01
CA VAL A 240 -1.74 7.56 9.10
C VAL A 240 -1.05 7.46 7.75
N GLU A 241 -1.84 7.37 6.69
CA GLU A 241 -1.38 7.39 5.30
C GLU A 241 -1.95 8.61 4.58
N PHE A 242 -1.11 9.59 4.27
CA PHE A 242 -1.53 10.85 3.65
C PHE A 242 -1.62 10.76 2.13
N LEU A 243 -2.64 11.39 1.55
CA LEU A 243 -2.71 11.66 0.11
C LEU A 243 -1.74 12.79 -0.23
N CYS A 244 -0.64 12.47 -0.91
CA CYS A 244 0.33 13.47 -1.37
C CYS A 244 -0.06 14.10 -2.70
N ASN A 245 -0.97 13.47 -3.45
CA ASN A 245 -1.24 13.75 -4.84
C ASN A 245 -2.76 13.67 -5.11
N GLU A 246 -3.50 14.66 -4.64
CA GLU A 246 -4.94 14.74 -4.82
C GLU A 246 -5.28 15.67 -5.99
N CYS A 247 -6.17 15.21 -6.87
CA CYS A 247 -6.61 15.97 -8.05
C CYS A 247 -7.81 16.88 -7.77
N CYS A 248 -8.45 16.75 -6.60
CA CYS A 248 -9.53 17.65 -6.22
C CYS A 248 -8.99 19.01 -5.78
N TRP A 249 -9.70 20.06 -6.14
CA TRP A 249 -9.44 21.39 -5.60
C TRP A 249 -9.58 21.38 -4.06
N PHE A 250 -8.69 22.07 -3.34
CA PHE A 250 -8.65 22.06 -1.88
C PHE A 250 -9.96 22.57 -1.22
N GLY A 251 -10.71 23.43 -1.87
CA GLY A 251 -12.01 23.91 -1.40
C GLY A 251 -13.21 23.01 -1.78
N CYS A 252 -12.97 21.85 -2.42
CA CYS A 252 -14.06 20.99 -2.88
C CYS A 252 -14.88 20.42 -1.73
N LYS A 253 -16.18 20.67 -1.73
CA LYS A 253 -17.15 20.17 -0.76
C LYS A 253 -17.93 18.95 -1.27
N ASP A 254 -17.73 18.58 -2.54
CA ASP A 254 -18.53 17.57 -3.23
C ASP A 254 -17.87 16.19 -3.32
N ARG A 255 -16.71 16.00 -2.68
CA ARG A 255 -15.97 14.72 -2.74
C ARG A 255 -16.84 13.51 -2.42
N LYS A 256 -17.63 13.59 -1.37
CA LYS A 256 -18.52 12.49 -0.97
C LYS A 256 -19.48 12.12 -2.10
N ARG A 257 -20.12 13.14 -2.71
CA ARG A 257 -21.02 12.95 -3.85
C ARG A 257 -20.33 12.37 -5.06
N CYS A 258 -19.09 12.80 -5.36
CA CYS A 258 -18.28 12.22 -6.43
C CYS A 258 -18.06 10.72 -6.20
N TYR A 259 -17.68 10.31 -5.00
CA TYR A 259 -17.46 8.90 -4.67
C TYR A 259 -18.76 8.08 -4.70
N GLU A 260 -19.88 8.63 -4.24
CA GLU A 260 -21.19 8.00 -4.34
C GLU A 260 -21.61 7.80 -5.81
N THR A 261 -21.35 8.79 -6.68
CA THR A 261 -21.64 8.68 -8.13
C THR A 261 -20.82 7.55 -8.77
N VAL A 262 -19.52 7.46 -8.46
CA VAL A 262 -18.68 6.36 -8.95
C VAL A 262 -19.16 5.01 -8.39
N SER A 263 -19.53 4.96 -7.12
CA SER A 263 -20.07 3.76 -6.50
C SER A 263 -21.33 3.25 -7.20
N ARG A 264 -22.26 4.16 -7.54
CA ARG A 264 -23.48 3.83 -8.30
C ARG A 264 -23.14 3.29 -9.70
N LYS A 265 -22.22 3.95 -10.42
CA LYS A 265 -21.77 3.48 -11.74
C LYS A 265 -21.22 2.06 -11.66
N ASN A 266 -20.39 1.76 -10.65
CA ASN A 266 -19.83 0.43 -10.46
C ASN A 266 -20.88 -0.64 -10.11
N LEU A 267 -22.01 -0.23 -9.53
CA LEU A 267 -23.16 -1.10 -9.28
C LEU A 267 -24.08 -1.26 -10.50
N GLY A 268 -23.76 -0.60 -11.63
CA GLY A 268 -24.62 -0.59 -12.82
C GLY A 268 -25.88 0.26 -12.66
N GLU A 269 -25.96 1.09 -11.63
CA GLU A 269 -27.09 1.99 -11.42
C GLU A 269 -27.01 3.18 -12.39
N ASN A 270 -28.14 3.51 -13.01
CA ASN A 270 -28.26 4.72 -13.82
C ASN A 270 -28.24 5.94 -12.90
N CYS A 271 -27.21 6.76 -13.00
CA CYS A 271 -27.10 7.99 -12.23
C CYS A 271 -26.63 9.15 -13.14
N PRO A 272 -27.09 10.39 -12.87
CA PRO A 272 -26.57 11.56 -13.57
C PRO A 272 -25.06 11.68 -13.42
N GLU A 273 -24.39 12.12 -14.46
CA GLU A 273 -22.98 12.46 -14.32
C GLU A 273 -22.81 13.59 -13.32
N HIS A 274 -21.82 13.44 -12.45
CA HIS A 274 -21.42 14.48 -11.53
C HIS A 274 -20.08 15.04 -11.98
N HIS A 275 -20.06 16.32 -12.29
CA HIS A 275 -18.86 17.06 -12.62
C HIS A 275 -18.60 18.10 -11.53
N CYS A 276 -17.36 18.13 -11.03
CA CYS A 276 -16.91 19.19 -10.12
C CYS A 276 -16.62 20.48 -10.88
#